data_2c5a8c6c8e5d64dc3c6c211263e27dad
#
_entry.id   2c5a8c6c8e5d64dc3c6c211263e27dad
#
_cell.length_a   1.000
_cell.length_b   1.000
_cell.length_c   1.000
_cell.angle_alpha   90.00
_cell.angle_beta   90.00
_cell.angle_gamma   90.00
#
_symmetry.space_group_name_H-M   'P 1'
#
loop_
_entity.id
_entity.type
_entity.pdbx_description
1 polymer ?
#
loop_
_entity_poly.entity_id
_entity_poly.type
_entity_poly.pdbx_seq_one_letter_code
_entity_poly.pdbx_strand_id
1 'polypeptide(L)'
;MGILGAAGLAKQVGLGSPPLFEVILPMTETAEEMIAIQEAFREMASLKHRLYNLEKGDLKHIEIIPLFEQVDVIISSDRILEKYLQLHKLKFGFMPDYIRPYLARSDPALNSGLVPTVLAIKIALSHYSEFERKTGVKLYPIIGSASLPFRGGLTPETVPEFCLEYRGIRTALLQSAFRYDFGKSEVLEAIKKIEKTLPDGEAVSISFPEEKKLKEFIPTFESFYRQTIEEIAPLINKVASQLPKRRERVQHIGLFGYSRNIGKVKLPRAIGFTGALYS
;
A
#
# COMPACT_ATOMS: atom_id res chain seq x y z
N MET A 1 2.93 17.79 -12.77
CA MET A 1 2.73 18.19 -14.19
C MET A 1 2.10 17.08 -15.05
N GLY A 2 2.58 15.82 -15.01
CA GLY A 2 2.03 14.71 -15.81
C GLY A 2 0.51 14.48 -15.63
N ILE A 3 0.01 14.50 -14.40
CA ILE A 3 -1.43 14.33 -14.10
C ILE A 3 -2.27 15.43 -14.76
N LEU A 4 -1.85 16.69 -14.63
CA LEU A 4 -2.52 17.82 -15.24
C LEU A 4 -2.43 17.78 -16.79
N GLY A 5 -1.32 17.28 -17.34
CA GLY A 5 -1.17 17.05 -18.78
C GLY A 5 -2.13 15.95 -19.27
N ALA A 6 -2.22 14.83 -18.54
CA ALA A 6 -3.14 13.74 -18.86
C ALA A 6 -4.61 14.19 -18.81
N ALA A 7 -5.00 15.00 -17.83
CA ALA A 7 -6.34 15.54 -17.72
C ALA A 7 -6.68 16.47 -18.92
N GLY A 8 -5.72 17.32 -19.34
CA GLY A 8 -5.88 18.17 -20.52
C GLY A 8 -6.03 17.36 -21.82
N LEU A 9 -5.21 16.33 -22.01
CA LEU A 9 -5.31 15.44 -23.17
C LEU A 9 -6.63 14.67 -23.18
N ALA A 10 -7.07 14.16 -22.04
CA ALA A 10 -8.34 13.46 -21.89
C ALA A 10 -9.53 14.32 -22.36
N LYS A 11 -9.53 15.61 -21.99
CA LYS A 11 -10.53 16.57 -22.43
C LYS A 11 -10.49 16.77 -23.95
N GLN A 12 -9.28 16.88 -24.53
CA GLN A 12 -9.13 17.06 -25.99
C GLN A 12 -9.66 15.87 -26.80
N VAL A 13 -9.52 14.65 -26.27
CA VAL A 13 -10.03 13.43 -26.94
C VAL A 13 -11.45 13.03 -26.50
N GLY A 14 -12.15 13.90 -25.76
CA GLY A 14 -13.56 13.72 -25.39
C GLY A 14 -13.81 12.71 -24.27
N LEU A 15 -12.82 12.41 -23.41
CA LEU A 15 -13.05 11.61 -22.21
C LEU A 15 -13.82 12.43 -21.17
N GLY A 16 -14.87 11.83 -20.59
CA GLY A 16 -15.78 12.51 -19.66
C GLY A 16 -15.20 12.75 -18.25
N SER A 17 -14.03 12.19 -17.93
CA SER A 17 -13.39 12.33 -16.63
C SER A 17 -11.85 12.34 -16.74
N PRO A 18 -11.15 12.94 -15.76
CA PRO A 18 -9.70 12.86 -15.70
C PRO A 18 -9.24 11.40 -15.55
N PRO A 19 -8.25 10.94 -16.34
CA PRO A 19 -7.77 9.55 -16.28
C PRO A 19 -6.94 9.23 -15.04
N LEU A 20 -6.40 10.25 -14.37
CA LEU A 20 -5.60 10.16 -13.16
C LEU A 20 -6.11 11.20 -12.16
N PHE A 21 -6.65 10.73 -11.05
CA PHE A 21 -7.16 11.56 -9.97
C PHE A 21 -6.74 11.05 -8.59
N GLU A 22 -6.13 9.87 -8.52
CA GLU A 22 -5.54 9.27 -7.32
C GLU A 22 -4.03 9.10 -7.51
N VAL A 23 -3.26 9.31 -6.44
CA VAL A 23 -1.83 9.06 -6.41
C VAL A 23 -1.41 8.31 -5.15
N ILE A 24 -0.50 7.35 -5.31
CA ILE A 24 0.08 6.64 -4.17
C ILE A 24 1.23 7.48 -3.61
N LEU A 25 1.16 7.80 -2.32
CA LEU A 25 2.25 8.41 -1.57
C LEU A 25 3.01 7.31 -0.83
N PRO A 26 4.22 6.93 -1.28
CA PRO A 26 5.00 5.90 -0.62
C PRO A 26 5.55 6.39 0.72
N MET A 27 5.82 5.45 1.63
CA MET A 27 6.41 5.72 2.96
C MET A 27 5.67 6.82 3.72
N THR A 28 4.34 6.82 3.67
CA THR A 28 3.53 7.78 4.41
C THR A 28 3.64 7.50 5.91
N GLU A 29 4.07 8.50 6.67
CA GLU A 29 4.22 8.42 8.12
C GLU A 29 3.37 9.48 8.84
N THR A 30 2.95 10.54 8.13
CA THR A 30 2.19 11.65 8.72
C THR A 30 1.04 12.11 7.83
N ALA A 31 0.03 12.71 8.44
CA ALA A 31 -1.07 13.35 7.74
C ALA A 31 -0.64 14.62 6.97
N GLU A 32 0.36 15.31 7.50
CA GLU A 32 0.93 16.52 6.93
C GLU A 32 1.56 16.28 5.56
N GLU A 33 2.20 15.12 5.36
CA GLU A 33 2.75 14.74 4.05
C GLU A 33 1.65 14.62 3.00
N MET A 34 0.52 14.02 3.36
CA MET A 34 -0.63 13.87 2.45
C MET A 34 -1.18 15.24 2.06
N ILE A 35 -1.39 16.12 3.03
CA ILE A 35 -1.90 17.48 2.82
C ILE A 35 -0.92 18.30 1.97
N ALA A 36 0.38 18.24 2.25
CA ALA A 36 1.38 19.00 1.51
C ALA A 36 1.38 18.67 0.01
N ILE A 37 1.20 17.39 -0.35
CA ILE A 37 1.09 16.98 -1.76
C ILE A 37 -0.17 17.53 -2.42
N GLN A 38 -1.30 17.53 -1.71
CA GLN A 38 -2.57 18.06 -2.22
C GLN A 38 -2.52 19.60 -2.37
N GLU A 39 -1.93 20.31 -1.41
CA GLU A 39 -1.71 21.76 -1.49
C GLU A 39 -0.81 22.10 -2.69
N ALA A 40 0.34 21.45 -2.82
CA ALA A 40 1.26 21.66 -3.94
C ALA A 40 0.60 21.35 -5.30
N PHE A 41 -0.24 20.31 -5.39
CA PHE A 41 -0.99 20.01 -6.60
C PHE A 41 -1.99 21.12 -6.93
N ARG A 42 -2.72 21.62 -5.93
CA ARG A 42 -3.72 22.70 -6.09
C ARG A 42 -3.05 24.00 -6.57
N GLU A 43 -1.88 24.33 -6.04
CA GLU A 43 -1.09 25.49 -6.48
C GLU A 43 -0.64 25.34 -7.94
N MET A 44 -0.11 24.16 -8.30
CA MET A 44 0.29 23.88 -9.68
C MET A 44 -0.90 23.90 -10.64
N ALA A 45 -2.04 23.37 -10.25
CA ALA A 45 -3.27 23.41 -11.05
C ALA A 45 -3.72 24.86 -11.27
N SER A 46 -3.72 25.67 -10.21
CA SER A 46 -4.07 27.09 -10.29
C SER A 46 -3.12 27.89 -11.21
N LEU A 47 -1.83 27.63 -11.14
CA LEU A 47 -0.83 28.23 -12.04
C LEU A 47 -1.07 27.84 -13.49
N LYS A 48 -1.29 26.55 -13.76
CA LYS A 48 -1.59 26.06 -15.11
C LYS A 48 -2.84 26.71 -15.70
N HIS A 49 -3.91 26.86 -14.91
CA HIS A 49 -5.13 27.52 -15.33
C HIS A 49 -4.89 28.97 -15.78
N ARG A 50 -4.08 29.71 -15.04
CA ARG A 50 -3.72 31.11 -15.40
C ARG A 50 -2.87 31.21 -16.66
N LEU A 51 -1.92 30.27 -16.82
CA LEU A 51 -0.96 30.31 -17.94
C LEU A 51 -1.58 29.82 -19.27
N TYR A 52 -2.54 28.89 -19.22
CA TYR A 52 -3.07 28.22 -20.40
C TYR A 52 -4.58 28.47 -20.63
N ASN A 53 -5.19 29.43 -19.91
CA ASN A 53 -6.62 29.77 -20.03
C ASN A 53 -7.55 28.54 -19.98
N LEU A 54 -7.26 27.60 -19.10
CA LEU A 54 -8.08 26.40 -18.95
C LEU A 54 -9.39 26.72 -18.25
N GLU A 55 -10.48 26.16 -18.74
CA GLU A 55 -11.84 26.46 -18.25
C GLU A 55 -12.09 25.96 -16.82
N LYS A 56 -13.09 26.53 -16.15
CA LYS A 56 -13.64 26.05 -14.87
C LYS A 56 -14.11 24.60 -15.03
N GLY A 57 -13.50 23.65 -14.34
CA GLY A 57 -13.87 22.22 -14.40
C GLY A 57 -12.71 21.27 -14.54
N ASP A 58 -11.50 21.77 -14.77
CA ASP A 58 -10.31 20.93 -14.81
C ASP A 58 -9.94 20.44 -13.40
N LEU A 59 -9.24 19.29 -13.35
CA LEU A 59 -8.80 18.64 -12.11
C LEU A 59 -8.03 19.62 -11.21
N LYS A 60 -8.63 19.98 -10.08
CA LYS A 60 -8.06 20.91 -9.09
C LYS A 60 -7.59 20.21 -7.82
N HIS A 61 -7.98 18.98 -7.64
CA HIS A 61 -7.69 18.19 -6.46
C HIS A 61 -7.33 16.77 -6.88
N ILE A 62 -6.47 16.12 -6.11
CA ILE A 62 -6.13 14.71 -6.26
C ILE A 62 -6.35 14.01 -4.93
N GLU A 63 -6.78 12.75 -5.00
CA GLU A 63 -6.87 11.89 -3.83
C GLU A 63 -5.52 11.24 -3.55
N ILE A 64 -5.18 11.16 -2.27
CA ILE A 64 -3.95 10.50 -1.82
C ILE A 64 -4.27 9.09 -1.34
N ILE A 65 -3.54 8.14 -1.88
CA ILE A 65 -3.49 6.76 -1.39
C ILE A 65 -2.25 6.66 -0.49
N PRO A 66 -2.38 6.78 0.84
CA PRO A 66 -1.24 6.67 1.74
C PRO A 66 -0.75 5.22 1.78
N LEU A 67 0.53 5.00 1.46
CA LEU A 67 1.15 3.69 1.54
C LEU A 67 1.96 3.57 2.83
N PHE A 68 1.47 2.75 3.74
CA PHE A 68 2.09 2.45 5.03
C PHE A 68 2.98 1.21 4.90
N GLU A 69 4.27 1.37 5.18
CA GLU A 69 5.31 0.37 4.91
C GLU A 69 6.06 -0.13 6.15
N GLN A 70 5.79 0.41 7.33
CA GLN A 70 6.40 0.02 8.60
C GLN A 70 5.33 -0.56 9.54
N VAL A 71 5.71 -1.55 10.34
CA VAL A 71 4.78 -2.28 11.22
C VAL A 71 4.11 -1.34 12.25
N ASP A 72 4.86 -0.46 12.87
CA ASP A 72 4.37 0.52 13.84
C ASP A 72 3.46 1.59 13.20
N VAL A 73 3.83 2.05 12.00
CA VAL A 73 3.02 2.97 11.21
C VAL A 73 1.72 2.31 10.75
N ILE A 74 1.75 1.05 10.30
CA ILE A 74 0.55 0.29 9.94
C ILE A 74 -0.40 0.20 11.14
N ILE A 75 0.10 -0.14 12.33
CA ILE A 75 -0.72 -0.26 13.55
C ILE A 75 -1.38 1.06 13.95
N SER A 76 -0.71 2.18 13.71
CA SER A 76 -1.19 3.53 14.09
C SER A 76 -1.78 4.33 12.93
N SER A 77 -1.97 3.70 11.78
CA SER A 77 -2.43 4.38 10.55
C SER A 77 -3.82 5.01 10.68
N ASP A 78 -4.71 4.44 11.49
CA ASP A 78 -6.00 5.02 11.82
C ASP A 78 -5.89 6.44 12.42
N ARG A 79 -4.92 6.66 13.30
CA ARG A 79 -4.65 7.99 13.90
C ARG A 79 -4.12 8.98 12.87
N ILE A 80 -3.27 8.50 11.96
CA ILE A 80 -2.79 9.32 10.84
C ILE A 80 -3.96 9.75 9.96
N LEU A 81 -4.89 8.82 9.67
CA LEU A 81 -6.09 9.12 8.89
C LEU A 81 -7.06 10.06 9.63
N GLU A 82 -7.25 9.90 10.95
CA GLU A 82 -8.06 10.84 11.74
C GLU A 82 -7.50 12.26 11.66
N LYS A 83 -6.19 12.40 11.83
CA LYS A 83 -5.52 13.71 11.70
C LYS A 83 -5.60 14.25 10.27
N TYR A 84 -5.49 13.38 9.27
CA TYR A 84 -5.66 13.77 7.87
C TYR A 84 -7.06 14.35 7.63
N LEU A 85 -8.14 13.74 8.14
CA LEU A 85 -9.48 14.28 8.02
C LEU A 85 -9.61 15.69 8.63
N GLN A 86 -9.03 15.90 9.81
CA GLN A 86 -9.04 17.20 10.48
C GLN A 86 -8.32 18.26 9.64
N LEU A 87 -7.11 17.95 9.18
CA LEU A 87 -6.32 18.86 8.35
C LEU A 87 -6.97 19.12 6.99
N HIS A 88 -7.53 18.09 6.36
CA HIS A 88 -8.22 18.21 5.07
C HIS A 88 -9.42 19.16 5.15
N LYS A 89 -10.26 18.99 6.18
CA LYS A 89 -11.37 19.89 6.42
C LYS A 89 -10.91 21.33 6.68
N LEU A 90 -9.84 21.50 7.46
CA LEU A 90 -9.28 22.81 7.78
C LEU A 90 -8.73 23.53 6.52
N LYS A 91 -8.00 22.80 5.67
CA LYS A 91 -7.29 23.35 4.52
C LYS A 91 -8.14 23.51 3.28
N PHE A 92 -9.06 22.58 3.04
CA PHE A 92 -9.86 22.53 1.81
C PHE A 92 -11.33 22.88 2.03
N GLY A 93 -11.82 22.87 3.28
CA GLY A 93 -13.19 23.23 3.64
C GLY A 93 -14.21 22.08 3.49
N PHE A 94 -13.78 20.89 3.08
CA PHE A 94 -14.63 19.72 2.92
C PHE A 94 -13.93 18.45 3.45
N MET A 95 -14.69 17.38 3.63
CA MET A 95 -14.17 16.05 3.97
C MET A 95 -13.98 15.25 2.69
N PRO A 96 -12.98 14.39 2.61
CA PRO A 96 -12.88 13.45 1.50
C PRO A 96 -14.08 12.47 1.54
N ASP A 97 -14.60 12.09 0.38
CA ASP A 97 -15.71 11.14 0.29
C ASP A 97 -15.28 9.74 0.71
N TYR A 98 -14.01 9.40 0.49
CA TYR A 98 -13.39 8.13 0.86
C TYR A 98 -11.87 8.29 1.03
N ILE A 99 -11.25 7.29 1.64
CA ILE A 99 -9.78 7.14 1.66
C ILE A 99 -9.43 5.70 1.29
N ARG A 100 -8.33 5.53 0.59
CA ARG A 100 -7.80 4.21 0.21
C ARG A 100 -6.44 3.94 0.87
N PRO A 101 -6.41 3.59 2.18
CA PRO A 101 -5.15 3.27 2.84
C PRO A 101 -4.53 2.02 2.21
N TYR A 102 -3.26 2.10 1.87
CA TYR A 102 -2.52 1.02 1.24
C TYR A 102 -1.59 0.38 2.27
N LEU A 103 -1.87 -0.85 2.64
CA LEU A 103 -1.09 -1.65 3.58
C LEU A 103 -0.05 -2.45 2.80
N ALA A 104 1.22 -2.12 2.99
CA ALA A 104 2.30 -2.92 2.42
C ALA A 104 2.38 -4.28 3.09
N ARG A 105 2.72 -5.34 2.34
CA ARG A 105 2.86 -6.70 2.87
C ARG A 105 4.28 -7.24 2.75
N SER A 106 5.03 -6.77 1.76
CA SER A 106 6.36 -7.30 1.44
C SER A 106 7.49 -6.58 2.17
N ASP A 107 7.53 -5.26 2.13
CA ASP A 107 8.60 -4.49 2.76
C ASP A 107 8.53 -4.53 4.30
N PRO A 108 7.36 -4.43 4.97
CA PRO A 108 7.27 -4.68 6.41
C PRO A 108 7.74 -6.09 6.81
N ALA A 109 7.36 -7.13 6.04
CA ALA A 109 7.80 -8.49 6.32
C ALA A 109 9.32 -8.65 6.19
N LEU A 110 9.93 -7.96 5.22
CA LEU A 110 11.38 -7.95 5.06
C LEU A 110 12.07 -7.24 6.24
N ASN A 111 11.51 -6.15 6.73
CA ASN A 111 12.12 -5.33 7.78
C ASN A 111 11.87 -5.88 9.20
N SER A 112 10.68 -6.45 9.43
CA SER A 112 10.22 -6.82 10.78
C SER A 112 9.81 -8.29 10.91
N GLY A 113 9.75 -9.02 9.80
CA GLY A 113 9.32 -10.41 9.77
C GLY A 113 7.84 -10.59 9.39
N LEU A 114 7.50 -11.82 9.05
CA LEU A 114 6.17 -12.19 8.55
C LEU A 114 5.09 -12.01 9.62
N VAL A 115 5.31 -12.54 10.83
CA VAL A 115 4.31 -12.52 11.92
C VAL A 115 3.98 -11.09 12.36
N PRO A 116 4.94 -10.22 12.69
CA PRO A 116 4.67 -8.81 12.99
C PRO A 116 3.85 -8.10 11.92
N THR A 117 4.16 -8.34 10.66
CA THR A 117 3.47 -7.70 9.54
C THR A 117 2.01 -8.15 9.41
N VAL A 118 1.74 -9.45 9.53
CA VAL A 118 0.36 -9.98 9.47
C VAL A 118 -0.47 -9.46 10.63
N LEU A 119 0.08 -9.46 11.85
CA LEU A 119 -0.59 -8.94 13.03
C LEU A 119 -0.88 -7.45 12.91
N ALA A 120 0.09 -6.65 12.45
CA ALA A 120 -0.10 -5.21 12.21
C ALA A 120 -1.22 -4.92 11.22
N ILE A 121 -1.28 -5.65 10.10
CA ILE A 121 -2.34 -5.50 9.10
C ILE A 121 -3.71 -5.85 9.69
N LYS A 122 -3.81 -6.93 10.47
CA LYS A 122 -5.08 -7.31 11.11
C LYS A 122 -5.55 -6.26 12.13
N ILE A 123 -4.65 -5.71 12.93
CA ILE A 123 -4.95 -4.62 13.86
C ILE A 123 -5.44 -3.39 13.07
N ALA A 124 -4.72 -2.98 12.02
CA ALA A 124 -5.13 -1.84 11.19
C ALA A 124 -6.51 -2.03 10.57
N LEU A 125 -6.82 -3.20 10.02
CA LEU A 125 -8.14 -3.49 9.44
C LEU A 125 -9.26 -3.44 10.48
N SER A 126 -9.01 -3.90 11.71
CA SER A 126 -9.95 -3.75 12.82
C SER A 126 -10.20 -2.27 13.16
N HIS A 127 -9.12 -1.46 13.26
CA HIS A 127 -9.22 -0.03 13.49
C HIS A 127 -9.94 0.70 12.36
N TYR A 128 -9.74 0.30 11.10
CA TYR A 128 -10.41 0.92 9.95
C TYR A 128 -11.92 0.72 9.97
N SER A 129 -12.40 -0.45 10.39
CA SER A 129 -13.83 -0.68 10.59
C SER A 129 -14.42 0.24 11.67
N GLU A 130 -13.68 0.47 12.76
CA GLU A 130 -14.08 1.40 13.80
C GLU A 130 -14.03 2.85 13.34
N PHE A 131 -12.98 3.22 12.60
CA PHE A 131 -12.83 4.55 11.99
C PHE A 131 -14.03 4.90 11.10
N GLU A 132 -14.45 4.00 10.19
CA GLU A 132 -15.62 4.23 9.33
C GLU A 132 -16.88 4.48 10.15
N ARG A 133 -17.11 3.70 11.20
CA ARG A 133 -18.27 3.84 12.10
C ARG A 133 -18.26 5.17 12.84
N LYS A 134 -17.07 5.63 13.29
CA LYS A 134 -16.88 6.86 14.05
C LYS A 134 -16.97 8.11 13.19
N THR A 135 -16.40 8.09 12.00
CA THR A 135 -16.25 9.29 11.15
C THR A 135 -17.28 9.40 10.04
N GLY A 136 -17.88 8.29 9.64
CA GLY A 136 -18.76 8.20 8.46
C GLY A 136 -18.01 8.19 7.12
N VAL A 137 -16.69 8.43 7.11
CA VAL A 137 -15.87 8.39 5.89
C VAL A 137 -15.52 6.96 5.53
N LYS A 138 -15.77 6.57 4.28
CA LYS A 138 -15.50 5.22 3.79
C LYS A 138 -14.01 4.96 3.59
N LEU A 139 -13.56 3.79 4.04
CA LEU A 139 -12.21 3.31 3.77
C LEU A 139 -12.25 2.15 2.77
N TYR A 140 -11.42 2.22 1.75
CA TYR A 140 -11.23 1.15 0.78
C TYR A 140 -9.78 0.63 0.84
N PRO A 141 -9.43 -0.17 1.88
CA PRO A 141 -8.05 -0.59 2.10
C PRO A 141 -7.52 -1.42 0.94
N ILE A 142 -6.27 -1.13 0.57
CA ILE A 142 -5.50 -1.85 -0.45
C ILE A 142 -4.46 -2.70 0.26
N ILE A 143 -4.21 -3.92 -0.24
CA ILE A 143 -3.08 -4.73 0.20
C ILE A 143 -2.11 -5.00 -0.95
N GLY A 144 -0.82 -4.81 -0.68
CA GLY A 144 0.26 -5.16 -1.61
C GLY A 144 0.81 -6.53 -1.31
N SER A 145 0.46 -7.51 -2.13
CA SER A 145 0.89 -8.90 -1.96
C SER A 145 1.52 -9.48 -3.21
N ALA A 146 2.18 -10.63 -3.06
CA ALA A 146 2.76 -11.42 -4.15
C ALA A 146 2.53 -12.91 -3.91
N SER A 147 2.86 -13.74 -4.89
CA SER A 147 2.60 -15.18 -4.88
C SER A 147 3.35 -15.96 -3.80
N LEU A 148 4.58 -15.57 -3.47
CA LEU A 148 5.33 -16.28 -2.44
C LEU A 148 4.75 -16.04 -1.05
N PRO A 149 4.67 -17.06 -0.16
CA PRO A 149 4.04 -16.95 1.17
C PRO A 149 4.62 -15.82 2.02
N PHE A 150 5.94 -15.64 2.02
CA PHE A 150 6.59 -14.53 2.73
C PHE A 150 6.07 -13.16 2.28
N ARG A 151 5.65 -13.03 1.04
CA ARG A 151 5.11 -11.79 0.44
C ARG A 151 3.58 -11.74 0.39
N GLY A 152 2.89 -12.63 1.08
CA GLY A 152 1.43 -12.65 1.19
C GLY A 152 0.74 -13.87 0.59
N GLY A 153 1.41 -14.66 -0.26
CA GLY A 153 0.91 -15.93 -0.75
C GLY A 153 -0.31 -15.85 -1.68
N LEU A 154 -0.51 -14.74 -2.39
CA LEU A 154 -1.65 -14.60 -3.29
C LEU A 154 -1.36 -15.23 -4.65
N THR A 155 -1.96 -16.40 -4.87
CA THR A 155 -1.99 -17.13 -6.15
C THR A 155 -3.43 -17.42 -6.54
N PRO A 156 -3.73 -17.82 -7.79
CA PRO A 156 -5.07 -18.28 -8.18
C PRO A 156 -5.65 -19.37 -7.28
N GLU A 157 -4.80 -20.26 -6.78
CA GLU A 157 -5.17 -21.39 -5.92
C GLU A 157 -5.50 -20.95 -4.47
N THR A 158 -4.84 -19.91 -3.97
CA THR A 158 -4.93 -19.46 -2.56
C THR A 158 -5.85 -18.27 -2.33
N VAL A 159 -6.64 -17.87 -3.33
CA VAL A 159 -7.57 -16.73 -3.21
C VAL A 159 -8.52 -16.85 -2.01
N PRO A 160 -9.16 -18.01 -1.75
CA PRO A 160 -10.09 -18.12 -0.60
C PRO A 160 -9.40 -17.87 0.73
N GLU A 161 -8.24 -18.49 0.96
CA GLU A 161 -7.44 -18.36 2.18
C GLU A 161 -6.93 -16.93 2.35
N PHE A 162 -6.45 -16.34 1.27
CA PHE A 162 -6.00 -14.95 1.26
C PHE A 162 -7.12 -13.97 1.62
N CYS A 163 -8.29 -14.11 1.01
CA CYS A 163 -9.45 -13.28 1.33
C CYS A 163 -9.94 -13.48 2.77
N LEU A 164 -9.86 -14.70 3.30
CA LEU A 164 -10.18 -15.00 4.69
C LEU A 164 -9.16 -14.37 5.65
N GLU A 165 -7.87 -14.47 5.33
CA GLU A 165 -6.77 -13.93 6.14
C GLU A 165 -6.86 -12.42 6.27
N TYR A 166 -7.18 -11.73 5.17
CA TYR A 166 -7.20 -10.26 5.10
C TYR A 166 -8.61 -9.68 4.90
N ARG A 167 -9.61 -10.26 5.59
CA ARG A 167 -10.98 -9.70 5.58
C ARG A 167 -10.95 -8.23 6.00
N GLY A 168 -11.69 -7.40 5.27
CA GLY A 168 -11.71 -5.94 5.46
C GLY A 168 -10.93 -5.18 4.38
N ILE A 169 -10.04 -5.83 3.62
CA ILE A 169 -9.47 -5.19 2.42
C ILE A 169 -10.52 -5.07 1.31
N ARG A 170 -10.35 -4.09 0.43
CA ARG A 170 -11.24 -3.84 -0.72
C ARG A 170 -10.51 -3.95 -2.06
N THR A 171 -9.20 -3.92 -2.06
CA THR A 171 -8.38 -4.05 -3.27
C THR A 171 -7.15 -4.91 -2.97
N ALA A 172 -6.93 -5.94 -3.75
CA ALA A 172 -5.70 -6.72 -3.76
C ALA A 172 -4.89 -6.42 -5.02
N LEU A 173 -3.60 -6.11 -4.87
CA LEU A 173 -2.73 -5.91 -6.02
C LEU A 173 -2.25 -7.25 -6.57
N LEU A 174 -2.56 -7.52 -7.82
CA LEU A 174 -2.08 -8.70 -8.53
C LEU A 174 -0.73 -8.40 -9.19
N GLN A 175 0.29 -9.17 -8.85
CA GLN A 175 1.61 -9.05 -9.44
C GLN A 175 1.75 -9.91 -10.71
N SER A 176 2.85 -9.69 -11.44
CA SER A 176 3.10 -10.37 -12.71
C SER A 176 3.10 -11.90 -12.62
N ALA A 177 3.59 -12.47 -11.49
CA ALA A 177 3.56 -13.91 -11.26
C ALA A 177 2.12 -14.47 -11.28
N PHE A 178 1.17 -13.81 -10.60
CA PHE A 178 -0.24 -14.20 -10.63
C PHE A 178 -0.80 -14.28 -12.05
N ARG A 179 -0.37 -13.36 -12.94
CA ARG A 179 -0.86 -13.27 -14.30
C ARG A 179 -0.17 -14.26 -15.28
N TYR A 180 1.14 -14.48 -15.10
CA TYR A 180 1.95 -15.13 -16.13
C TYR A 180 2.41 -16.55 -15.78
N ASP A 181 2.41 -16.91 -14.48
CA ASP A 181 2.86 -18.23 -14.04
C ASP A 181 1.72 -19.26 -13.98
N PHE A 182 0.49 -18.85 -14.29
CA PHE A 182 -0.72 -19.68 -14.24
C PHE A 182 -1.52 -19.61 -15.55
N GLY A 183 -2.38 -20.59 -15.77
CA GLY A 183 -3.26 -20.67 -16.95
C GLY A 183 -4.25 -19.51 -17.00
N LYS A 184 -4.55 -19.01 -18.21
CA LYS A 184 -5.47 -17.87 -18.40
C LYS A 184 -6.85 -18.08 -17.76
N SER A 185 -7.43 -19.29 -17.94
CA SER A 185 -8.74 -19.65 -17.35
C SER A 185 -8.72 -19.59 -15.83
N GLU A 186 -7.69 -20.16 -15.24
CA GLU A 186 -7.45 -20.19 -13.81
C GLU A 186 -7.32 -18.77 -13.21
N VAL A 187 -6.53 -17.90 -13.86
CA VAL A 187 -6.39 -16.49 -13.48
C VAL A 187 -7.73 -15.75 -13.55
N LEU A 188 -8.51 -15.95 -14.62
CA LEU A 188 -9.82 -15.30 -14.77
C LEU A 188 -10.83 -15.76 -13.71
N GLU A 189 -10.85 -17.05 -13.37
CA GLU A 189 -11.69 -17.56 -12.28
C GLU A 189 -11.28 -17.00 -10.92
N ALA A 190 -9.98 -16.94 -10.67
CA ALA A 190 -9.44 -16.35 -9.45
C ALA A 190 -9.82 -14.86 -9.30
N ILE A 191 -9.72 -14.08 -10.38
CA ILE A 191 -10.14 -12.66 -10.39
C ILE A 191 -11.63 -12.56 -10.04
N LYS A 192 -12.49 -13.36 -10.66
CA LYS A 192 -13.93 -13.37 -10.33
C LYS A 192 -14.20 -13.70 -8.87
N LYS A 193 -13.44 -14.64 -8.27
CA LYS A 193 -13.54 -14.95 -6.84
C LYS A 193 -13.15 -13.76 -5.98
N ILE A 194 -12.05 -13.08 -6.32
CA ILE A 194 -11.58 -11.87 -5.63
C ILE A 194 -12.66 -10.77 -5.70
N GLU A 195 -13.16 -10.46 -6.89
CA GLU A 195 -14.19 -9.44 -7.12
C GLU A 195 -15.48 -9.72 -6.35
N LYS A 196 -15.84 -10.99 -6.18
CA LYS A 196 -17.02 -11.39 -5.41
C LYS A 196 -16.79 -11.33 -3.89
N THR A 197 -15.58 -11.57 -3.42
CA THR A 197 -15.31 -11.78 -1.99
C THR A 197 -14.84 -10.49 -1.29
N LEU A 198 -13.99 -9.68 -1.92
CA LEU A 198 -13.40 -8.51 -1.26
C LEU A 198 -14.40 -7.42 -0.89
N PRO A 199 -15.42 -7.09 -1.72
CA PRO A 199 -16.36 -6.02 -1.40
C PRO A 199 -17.13 -6.24 -0.11
N ASP A 200 -17.47 -7.50 0.19
CA ASP A 200 -18.36 -7.89 1.30
C ASP A 200 -17.61 -8.40 2.54
N GLY A 201 -16.27 -8.48 2.46
CA GLY A 201 -15.46 -8.97 3.57
C GLY A 201 -15.43 -7.97 4.74
N GLU A 202 -15.98 -8.36 5.89
CA GLU A 202 -15.88 -7.57 7.11
C GLU A 202 -14.59 -7.87 7.87
N ALA A 203 -13.90 -6.82 8.35
CA ALA A 203 -12.71 -6.98 9.19
C ALA A 203 -13.04 -7.72 10.48
N VAL A 204 -12.10 -8.53 10.94
CA VAL A 204 -12.22 -9.16 12.26
C VAL A 204 -12.05 -8.08 13.32
N SER A 205 -13.03 -7.92 14.18
CA SER A 205 -12.94 -7.01 15.32
C SER A 205 -11.97 -7.58 16.36
N ILE A 206 -10.97 -6.78 16.73
CA ILE A 206 -9.99 -7.12 17.75
C ILE A 206 -10.30 -6.25 18.97
N SER A 207 -10.59 -6.89 20.09
CA SER A 207 -10.88 -6.19 21.35
C SER A 207 -9.60 -5.53 21.92
N PHE A 208 -9.75 -4.49 22.72
CA PHE A 208 -8.63 -3.81 23.36
C PHE A 208 -7.68 -4.75 24.14
N PRO A 209 -8.19 -5.73 24.95
CA PRO A 209 -7.30 -6.68 25.62
C PRO A 209 -6.53 -7.61 24.67
N GLU A 210 -7.16 -8.02 23.56
CA GLU A 210 -6.50 -8.83 22.52
C GLU A 210 -5.44 -8.01 21.80
N GLU A 211 -5.76 -6.79 21.40
CA GLU A 211 -4.82 -5.89 20.74
C GLU A 211 -3.58 -5.63 21.61
N LYS A 212 -3.78 -5.41 22.91
CA LYS A 212 -2.67 -5.23 23.85
C LYS A 212 -1.72 -6.45 23.83
N LYS A 213 -2.28 -7.67 23.88
CA LYS A 213 -1.49 -8.91 23.80
C LYS A 213 -0.76 -9.03 22.47
N LEU A 214 -1.44 -8.74 21.34
CA LEU A 214 -0.82 -8.80 20.02
C LEU A 214 0.35 -7.81 19.92
N LYS A 215 0.20 -6.61 20.45
CA LYS A 215 1.27 -5.58 20.47
C LYS A 215 2.45 -6.00 21.36
N GLU A 216 2.24 -6.81 22.39
CA GLU A 216 3.33 -7.38 23.21
C GLU A 216 4.10 -8.47 22.46
N PHE A 217 3.45 -9.25 21.59
CA PHE A 217 4.09 -10.28 20.78
C PHE A 217 4.92 -9.72 19.62
N ILE A 218 4.47 -8.65 18.99
CA ILE A 218 5.11 -8.09 17.80
C ILE A 218 6.61 -7.83 18.00
N PRO A 219 7.08 -7.09 19.04
CA PRO A 219 8.51 -6.85 19.26
C PRO A 219 9.32 -8.14 19.50
N THR A 220 8.72 -9.13 20.12
CA THR A 220 9.38 -10.42 20.39
C THR A 220 9.69 -11.14 19.08
N PHE A 221 8.69 -11.31 18.21
CA PHE A 221 8.89 -11.92 16.88
C PHE A 221 9.84 -11.12 16.01
N GLU A 222 9.73 -9.79 16.05
CA GLU A 222 10.61 -8.90 15.31
C GLU A 222 12.08 -9.05 15.75
N SER A 223 12.33 -9.15 17.05
CA SER A 223 13.66 -9.35 17.59
C SER A 223 14.28 -10.67 17.11
N PHE A 224 13.55 -11.78 17.20
CA PHE A 224 14.01 -13.08 16.69
C PHE A 224 14.28 -13.05 15.19
N TYR A 225 13.37 -12.46 14.43
CA TYR A 225 13.52 -12.31 12.99
C TYR A 225 14.79 -11.52 12.65
N ARG A 226 15.01 -10.38 13.29
CA ARG A 226 16.18 -9.52 13.04
C ARG A 226 17.48 -10.21 13.34
N GLN A 227 17.59 -10.90 14.47
CA GLN A 227 18.77 -11.68 14.83
C GLN A 227 19.08 -12.74 13.77
N THR A 228 18.07 -13.53 13.37
CA THR A 228 18.24 -14.55 12.33
C THR A 228 18.68 -13.95 11.00
N ILE A 229 18.05 -12.84 10.59
CA ILE A 229 18.38 -12.19 9.31
C ILE A 229 19.79 -11.57 9.34
N GLU A 230 20.22 -10.98 10.45
CA GLU A 230 21.60 -10.48 10.59
C GLU A 230 22.64 -11.58 10.37
N GLU A 231 22.39 -12.78 10.90
CA GLU A 231 23.30 -13.93 10.73
C GLU A 231 23.34 -14.42 9.27
N ILE A 232 22.20 -14.55 8.61
CA ILE A 232 22.12 -15.12 7.25
C ILE A 232 22.20 -14.07 6.12
N ALA A 233 22.21 -12.78 6.43
CA ALA A 233 22.25 -11.71 5.43
C ALA A 233 23.41 -11.80 4.44
N PRO A 234 24.66 -12.19 4.84
CA PRO A 234 25.73 -12.38 3.89
C PRO A 234 25.42 -13.43 2.82
N LEU A 235 24.79 -14.54 3.23
CA LEU A 235 24.35 -15.60 2.32
C LEU A 235 23.24 -15.11 1.40
N ILE A 236 22.20 -14.45 1.97
CA ILE A 236 21.09 -13.86 1.19
C ILE A 236 21.64 -12.91 0.15
N ASN A 237 22.55 -12.01 0.51
CA ASN A 237 23.13 -11.05 -0.42
C ASN A 237 23.94 -11.75 -1.53
N LYS A 238 24.69 -12.79 -1.19
CA LYS A 238 25.45 -13.58 -2.16
C LYS A 238 24.52 -14.26 -3.18
N VAL A 239 23.48 -14.94 -2.73
CA VAL A 239 22.50 -15.60 -3.61
C VAL A 239 21.74 -14.55 -4.43
N ALA A 240 21.24 -13.50 -3.81
CA ALA A 240 20.50 -12.44 -4.49
C ALA A 240 21.34 -11.75 -5.58
N SER A 241 22.67 -11.68 -5.43
CA SER A 241 23.55 -11.10 -6.45
C SER A 241 23.66 -11.94 -7.74
N GLN A 242 23.32 -13.24 -7.65
CA GLN A 242 23.33 -14.17 -8.78
C GLN A 242 21.96 -14.27 -9.48
N LEU A 243 20.89 -13.77 -8.84
CA LEU A 243 19.57 -13.79 -9.45
C LEU A 243 19.50 -12.84 -10.65
N PRO A 244 18.65 -13.13 -11.66
CA PRO A 244 18.50 -12.28 -12.82
C PRO A 244 18.17 -10.83 -12.41
N LYS A 245 18.92 -9.88 -12.97
CA LYS A 245 18.65 -8.46 -12.75
C LYS A 245 17.26 -8.11 -13.30
N ARG A 246 16.51 -7.33 -12.54
CA ARG A 246 15.25 -6.80 -13.02
C ARG A 246 15.49 -5.98 -14.30
N ARG A 247 14.65 -6.20 -15.32
CA ARG A 247 14.64 -5.33 -16.50
C ARG A 247 14.49 -3.87 -16.07
N GLU A 248 15.35 -3.01 -16.54
CA GLU A 248 15.25 -1.58 -16.29
C GLU A 248 13.90 -1.07 -16.80
N ARG A 249 13.17 -0.39 -15.94
CA ARG A 249 12.00 0.37 -16.35
C ARG A 249 12.44 1.78 -16.60
N VAL A 250 12.36 2.25 -17.83
CA VAL A 250 12.75 3.59 -18.26
C VAL A 250 12.13 4.70 -17.39
N GLN A 251 10.94 4.46 -16.84
CA GLN A 251 10.22 5.41 -16.00
C GLN A 251 10.54 5.32 -14.51
N HIS A 252 11.36 4.38 -14.08
CA HIS A 252 11.73 4.24 -12.67
C HIS A 252 12.95 5.11 -12.39
N ILE A 253 12.74 6.31 -11.91
CA ILE A 253 13.79 7.30 -11.66
C ILE A 253 14.66 6.98 -10.43
N GLY A 254 14.28 6.03 -9.60
CA GLY A 254 15.09 5.64 -8.43
C GLY A 254 15.34 6.76 -7.42
N LEU A 255 14.53 7.83 -7.45
CA LEU A 255 14.70 9.02 -6.63
C LEU A 255 14.61 8.76 -5.14
N PHE A 256 13.91 7.70 -4.75
CA PHE A 256 13.73 7.33 -3.34
C PHE A 256 14.53 6.05 -3.06
N GLY A 257 15.64 6.21 -2.35
CA GLY A 257 16.38 5.10 -1.79
C GLY A 257 15.56 4.50 -0.65
N TYR A 258 14.88 3.39 -0.89
CA TYR A 258 14.30 2.62 0.20
C TYR A 258 15.43 2.11 1.09
N SER A 259 15.48 2.58 2.33
CA SER A 259 16.38 2.05 3.34
C SER A 259 15.87 0.66 3.75
N ARG A 260 16.52 -0.38 3.26
CA ARG A 260 16.29 -1.77 3.64
C ARG A 260 17.40 -2.27 4.55
N ASN A 261 17.62 -1.52 5.62
CA ASN A 261 18.60 -1.87 6.61
C ASN A 261 17.89 -2.54 7.78
N ILE A 262 18.29 -3.78 8.10
CA ILE A 262 17.93 -4.42 9.35
C ILE A 262 19.17 -4.34 10.24
N GLY A 263 19.07 -3.59 11.33
CA GLY A 263 20.22 -3.39 12.22
C GLY A 263 21.45 -2.89 11.47
N LYS A 264 22.50 -3.71 11.44
CA LYS A 264 23.78 -3.40 10.79
C LYS A 264 23.89 -3.89 9.35
N VAL A 265 22.91 -4.63 8.83
CA VAL A 265 23.00 -5.28 7.53
C VAL A 265 22.07 -4.62 6.50
N LYS A 266 22.60 -4.50 5.27
CA LYS A 266 21.81 -4.04 4.12
C LYS A 266 21.25 -5.27 3.39
N LEU A 267 19.95 -5.25 3.13
CA LEU A 267 19.27 -6.32 2.42
C LEU A 267 18.98 -5.95 0.95
N PRO A 268 18.84 -6.95 0.07
CA PRO A 268 18.39 -6.72 -1.30
C PRO A 268 16.91 -6.31 -1.30
N ARG A 269 16.40 -5.89 -2.45
CA ARG A 269 14.96 -5.62 -2.63
C ARG A 269 14.13 -6.86 -2.32
N ALA A 270 12.86 -6.66 -1.91
CA ALA A 270 11.96 -7.73 -1.48
C ALA A 270 11.91 -8.93 -2.45
N ILE A 271 11.98 -8.70 -3.76
CA ILE A 271 12.02 -9.76 -4.77
C ILE A 271 13.32 -10.57 -4.67
N GLY A 272 14.48 -9.91 -4.62
CA GLY A 272 15.78 -10.56 -4.49
C GLY A 272 15.94 -11.25 -3.14
N PHE A 273 15.50 -10.63 -2.06
CA PHE A 273 15.45 -11.21 -0.72
C PHE A 273 14.63 -12.50 -0.71
N THR A 274 13.40 -12.43 -1.20
CA THR A 274 12.50 -13.60 -1.21
C THR A 274 13.02 -14.67 -2.14
N GLY A 275 13.54 -14.30 -3.32
CA GLY A 275 14.19 -15.26 -4.22
C GLY A 275 15.34 -16.00 -3.53
N ALA A 276 16.18 -15.30 -2.78
CA ALA A 276 17.28 -15.93 -2.04
C ALA A 276 16.82 -16.84 -0.88
N LEU A 277 15.65 -16.55 -0.27
CA LEU A 277 15.10 -17.41 0.78
C LEU A 277 14.51 -18.72 0.25
N TYR A 278 14.05 -18.73 -1.00
CA TYR A 278 13.40 -19.88 -1.63
C TYR A 278 14.29 -20.64 -2.63
N SER A 279 15.55 -20.22 -2.78
CA SER A 279 16.57 -20.91 -3.59
C SER A 279 17.36 -21.90 -2.75
#